data_d2809dea53b1a84166af454e65ad682a
#
_entry.id   d2809dea53b1a84166af454e65ad682a
#
_cell.length_a   1.000
_cell.length_b   1.000
_cell.length_c   1.000
_cell.angle_alpha   90.00
_cell.angle_beta   90.00
_cell.angle_gamma   90.00
#
_symmetry.space_group_name_H-M   'P 1'
#
loop_
_entity.id
_entity.type
_entity.pdbx_description
1 polymer ?
#
loop_
_entity_poly.entity_id
_entity_poly.type
_entity_poly.pdbx_seq_one_letter_code
_entity_poly.pdbx_strand_id
1 'polypeptide(L)'
;CPTAKSLTHTNARIQAVAAGTRVATMPGITEEMFSQGAMPADYSAVAELTAKITEMLTECQTARIEKDGCVLTLNLEGRKGVPSPGVYREAGQSGNLPSGEAYIAPLEDGVNGEMIIDGSMVGIGKLDAPLKVIIRDGKLQKIEGDKDGKLEVLLANERNATVGELGIGTNEAAILNGIILEDEKVYGTVHIAFGTNTSFGGVNKADCHMDGIILKPTLYFDDKLIIDKGKFVV
;
A
#
# COMPACT_ATOMS: atom_id res chain seq x y z
N CYS A 1 1.26 16.08 -10.81
CA CYS A 1 1.33 17.02 -9.66
C CYS A 1 2.47 16.62 -8.73
N PRO A 2 3.72 17.02 -9.02
CA PRO A 2 4.84 16.85 -8.10
C PRO A 2 4.68 17.84 -6.94
N THR A 3 4.53 17.34 -5.73
CA THR A 3 4.33 18.16 -4.52
C THR A 3 5.01 17.52 -3.32
N ALA A 4 5.46 18.33 -2.36
CA ALA A 4 6.01 17.81 -1.11
C ALA A 4 4.95 17.12 -0.22
N LYS A 5 3.69 17.58 -0.35
CA LYS A 5 2.54 16.99 0.36
C LYS A 5 1.64 16.26 -0.62
N SER A 6 1.12 15.10 -0.21
CA SER A 6 0.20 14.33 -1.04
C SER A 6 -1.10 15.10 -1.30
N LEU A 7 -1.53 15.11 -2.57
CA LEU A 7 -2.85 15.57 -3.00
C LEU A 7 -3.80 14.40 -3.25
N THR A 8 -3.34 13.18 -3.08
CA THR A 8 -4.03 11.94 -3.50
C THR A 8 -5.44 11.81 -2.91
N HIS A 9 -5.64 12.20 -1.65
CA HIS A 9 -6.93 12.10 -0.96
C HIS A 9 -7.65 13.45 -0.78
N THR A 10 -7.28 14.47 -1.57
CA THR A 10 -7.90 15.80 -1.46
C THR A 10 -9.19 15.91 -2.29
N ASN A 11 -10.13 16.73 -1.78
CA ASN A 11 -11.36 17.06 -2.51
C ASN A 11 -11.05 17.73 -3.86
N ALA A 12 -9.99 18.53 -3.96
CA ALA A 12 -9.59 19.17 -5.20
C ALA A 12 -9.26 18.14 -6.31
N ARG A 13 -8.50 17.07 -5.97
CA ARG A 13 -8.23 15.98 -6.91
C ARG A 13 -9.51 15.25 -7.28
N ILE A 14 -10.36 14.90 -6.32
CA ILE A 14 -11.63 14.19 -6.56
C ILE A 14 -12.52 14.99 -7.52
N GLN A 15 -12.67 16.30 -7.31
CA GLN A 15 -13.46 17.18 -8.16
C GLN A 15 -12.87 17.31 -9.58
N ALA A 16 -11.56 17.44 -9.71
CA ALA A 16 -10.88 17.50 -11.00
C ALA A 16 -11.09 16.22 -11.81
N VAL A 17 -10.95 15.06 -11.15
CA VAL A 17 -11.20 13.73 -11.76
C VAL A 17 -12.66 13.59 -12.18
N ALA A 18 -13.61 13.97 -11.34
CA ALA A 18 -15.05 13.95 -11.67
C ALA A 18 -15.40 14.87 -12.84
N ALA A 19 -14.65 15.97 -13.04
CA ALA A 19 -14.78 16.85 -14.21
C ALA A 19 -14.08 16.31 -15.48
N GLY A 20 -13.53 15.09 -15.46
CA GLY A 20 -12.89 14.45 -16.60
C GLY A 20 -11.39 14.73 -16.72
N THR A 21 -10.77 15.42 -15.75
CA THR A 21 -9.32 15.65 -15.78
C THR A 21 -8.56 14.38 -15.47
N ARG A 22 -7.49 14.08 -16.23
CA ARG A 22 -6.52 13.04 -15.86
C ARG A 22 -5.55 13.61 -14.84
N VAL A 23 -5.36 12.91 -13.73
CA VAL A 23 -4.51 13.40 -12.64
C VAL A 23 -3.53 12.32 -12.21
N ALA A 24 -2.23 12.62 -12.27
CA ALA A 24 -1.20 11.85 -11.61
C ALA A 24 -0.62 12.66 -10.45
N THR A 25 -0.68 12.13 -9.24
CA THR A 25 -0.05 12.72 -8.05
C THR A 25 1.32 12.09 -7.83
N MET A 26 2.29 12.90 -7.45
CA MET A 26 3.70 12.53 -7.35
C MET A 26 4.29 13.11 -6.05
N PRO A 27 3.75 12.73 -4.87
CA PRO A 27 4.20 13.31 -3.61
C PRO A 27 5.63 12.88 -3.29
N GLY A 28 6.51 13.86 -3.01
CA GLY A 28 7.89 13.59 -2.65
C GLY A 28 8.80 13.13 -3.80
N ILE A 29 8.34 13.17 -5.06
CA ILE A 29 9.14 12.79 -6.22
C ILE A 29 10.42 13.62 -6.30
N THR A 30 11.54 12.99 -6.67
CA THR A 30 12.83 13.62 -6.90
C THR A 30 13.20 13.63 -8.39
N GLU A 31 14.16 14.47 -8.79
CA GLU A 31 14.65 14.47 -10.18
C GLU A 31 15.24 13.12 -10.60
N GLU A 32 15.92 12.43 -9.67
CA GLU A 32 16.54 11.13 -9.92
C GLU A 32 15.47 10.07 -10.29
N MET A 33 14.32 10.09 -9.64
CA MET A 33 13.22 9.17 -9.91
C MET A 33 12.64 9.28 -11.33
N PHE A 34 12.85 10.39 -12.06
CA PHE A 34 12.43 10.48 -13.46
C PHE A 34 13.29 9.66 -14.43
N SER A 35 14.49 9.31 -14.03
CA SER A 35 15.45 8.57 -14.85
C SER A 35 15.80 7.18 -14.35
N GLN A 36 15.46 6.87 -13.09
CA GLN A 36 15.78 5.62 -12.42
C GLN A 36 14.54 5.07 -11.69
N GLY A 37 14.60 3.80 -11.34
CA GLY A 37 13.56 3.15 -10.55
C GLY A 37 12.24 2.97 -11.30
N ALA A 38 11.15 3.18 -10.62
CA ALA A 38 9.81 2.86 -11.11
C ALA A 38 9.30 3.72 -12.26
N MET A 39 9.77 4.98 -12.42
CA MET A 39 9.23 5.89 -13.44
C MET A 39 9.52 5.44 -14.87
N PRO A 40 10.76 5.02 -15.24
CA PRO A 40 11.08 4.57 -16.58
C PRO A 40 10.71 3.10 -16.88
N ALA A 41 9.94 2.44 -16.02
CA ALA A 41 9.53 1.04 -16.17
C ALA A 41 8.73 0.78 -17.46
N ASP A 42 8.67 -0.48 -17.88
CA ASP A 42 7.70 -0.91 -18.89
C ASP A 42 6.29 -0.98 -18.26
N TYR A 43 5.56 0.11 -18.40
CA TYR A 43 4.20 0.21 -17.85
C TYR A 43 3.18 -0.72 -18.53
N SER A 44 3.51 -1.36 -19.65
CA SER A 44 2.65 -2.39 -20.23
C SER A 44 2.71 -3.66 -19.38
N ALA A 45 3.92 -4.10 -19.03
CA ALA A 45 4.15 -5.24 -18.15
C ALA A 45 3.64 -4.98 -16.71
N VAL A 46 3.91 -3.78 -16.18
CA VAL A 46 3.39 -3.35 -14.88
C VAL A 46 1.86 -3.41 -14.84
N ALA A 47 1.19 -2.89 -15.87
CA ALA A 47 -0.27 -2.86 -15.94
C ALA A 47 -0.87 -4.27 -16.02
N GLU A 48 -0.25 -5.19 -16.77
CA GLU A 48 -0.69 -6.57 -16.90
C GLU A 48 -0.63 -7.30 -15.56
N LEU A 49 0.51 -7.24 -14.87
CA LEU A 49 0.65 -7.86 -13.54
C LEU A 49 -0.29 -7.21 -12.51
N THR A 50 -0.37 -5.87 -12.51
CA THR A 50 -1.27 -5.14 -11.61
C THR A 50 -2.72 -5.57 -11.80
N ALA A 51 -3.19 -5.67 -13.04
CA ALA A 51 -4.56 -6.11 -13.35
C ALA A 51 -4.82 -7.53 -12.83
N LYS A 52 -3.89 -8.47 -13.09
CA LYS A 52 -3.98 -9.85 -12.63
C LYS A 52 -4.10 -9.95 -11.11
N ILE A 53 -3.23 -9.23 -10.37
CA ILE A 53 -3.25 -9.25 -8.90
C ILE A 53 -4.53 -8.57 -8.37
N THR A 54 -4.99 -7.49 -9.01
CA THR A 54 -6.24 -6.81 -8.62
C THR A 54 -7.47 -7.69 -8.78
N GLU A 55 -7.54 -8.47 -9.87
CA GLU A 55 -8.62 -9.43 -10.09
C GLU A 55 -8.64 -10.49 -8.98
N MET A 56 -7.48 -11.08 -8.67
CA MET A 56 -7.33 -12.06 -7.60
C MET A 56 -7.67 -11.50 -6.22
N LEU A 57 -7.27 -10.24 -5.92
CA LEU A 57 -7.67 -9.52 -4.70
C LEU A 57 -9.19 -9.31 -4.60
N THR A 58 -9.85 -9.07 -5.74
CA THR A 58 -11.31 -8.87 -5.76
C THR A 58 -12.08 -10.16 -5.54
N GLU A 59 -11.53 -11.29 -5.95
CA GLU A 59 -12.19 -12.60 -5.88
C GLU A 59 -11.97 -13.31 -4.54
N CYS A 60 -10.87 -13.02 -3.84
CA CYS A 60 -10.54 -13.68 -2.57
C CYS A 60 -11.34 -13.11 -1.40
N GLN A 61 -11.52 -13.92 -0.37
CA GLN A 61 -12.19 -13.54 0.87
C GLN A 61 -11.18 -13.19 1.97
N THR A 62 -9.99 -13.79 1.92
CA THR A 62 -8.95 -13.58 2.93
C THR A 62 -7.59 -13.41 2.30
N ALA A 63 -6.75 -12.58 2.93
CA ALA A 63 -5.33 -12.57 2.67
C ALA A 63 -4.56 -12.97 3.93
N ARG A 64 -3.48 -13.71 3.76
CA ARG A 64 -2.56 -14.11 4.84
C ARG A 64 -1.14 -13.78 4.44
N ILE A 65 -0.49 -12.98 5.28
CA ILE A 65 0.90 -12.56 5.10
C ILE A 65 1.74 -13.27 6.14
N GLU A 66 2.84 -13.87 5.72
CA GLU A 66 3.80 -14.54 6.60
C GLU A 66 5.19 -13.94 6.42
N LYS A 67 5.86 -13.64 7.53
CA LYS A 67 7.24 -13.16 7.54
C LYS A 67 7.90 -13.38 8.90
N ASP A 68 9.09 -14.01 8.89
CA ASP A 68 9.94 -14.19 10.06
C ASP A 68 9.22 -14.71 11.31
N GLY A 69 8.31 -15.67 11.09
CA GLY A 69 7.50 -16.29 12.13
C GLY A 69 6.27 -15.49 12.57
N CYS A 70 6.07 -14.28 12.04
CA CYS A 70 4.85 -13.49 12.23
C CYS A 70 3.83 -13.84 11.14
N VAL A 71 2.56 -13.79 11.50
CA VAL A 71 1.42 -14.02 10.60
C VAL A 71 0.38 -12.93 10.82
N LEU A 72 -0.08 -12.35 9.71
CA LEU A 72 -1.19 -11.40 9.69
C LEU A 72 -2.26 -11.92 8.74
N THR A 73 -3.50 -12.00 9.23
CA THR A 73 -4.68 -12.39 8.44
C THR A 73 -5.61 -11.21 8.27
N LEU A 74 -6.10 -10.99 7.05
CA LEU A 74 -6.99 -9.89 6.69
C LEU A 74 -8.25 -10.48 6.06
N ASN A 75 -9.41 -10.04 6.53
CA ASN A 75 -10.70 -10.33 5.91
C ASN A 75 -10.97 -9.29 4.81
N LEU A 76 -11.18 -9.77 3.57
CA LEU A 76 -11.41 -8.96 2.38
C LEU A 76 -12.81 -9.15 1.79
N GLU A 77 -13.67 -9.91 2.47
CA GLU A 77 -14.99 -10.29 1.97
C GLU A 77 -15.82 -9.08 1.53
N GLY A 78 -16.32 -9.13 0.29
CA GLY A 78 -17.16 -8.08 -0.28
C GLY A 78 -16.41 -6.79 -0.67
N ARG A 79 -15.11 -6.73 -0.47
CA ARG A 79 -14.25 -5.61 -0.90
C ARG A 79 -13.81 -5.80 -2.36
N LYS A 80 -13.39 -4.72 -2.99
CA LYS A 80 -12.90 -4.73 -4.37
C LYS A 80 -11.46 -4.25 -4.41
N GLY A 81 -10.61 -4.99 -5.08
CA GLY A 81 -9.26 -4.57 -5.39
C GLY A 81 -9.25 -3.34 -6.30
N VAL A 82 -8.27 -2.50 -6.12
CA VAL A 82 -8.07 -1.27 -6.89
C VAL A 82 -6.73 -1.36 -7.60
N PRO A 83 -6.69 -1.24 -8.94
CA PRO A 83 -5.43 -1.21 -9.67
C PRO A 83 -4.82 0.19 -9.68
N SER A 84 -3.51 0.28 -9.52
CA SER A 84 -2.71 1.48 -9.77
C SER A 84 -1.65 1.15 -10.83
N PRO A 85 -2.05 1.04 -12.11
CA PRO A 85 -1.18 0.55 -13.17
C PRO A 85 -0.22 1.60 -13.75
N GLY A 86 -0.35 2.89 -13.37
CA GLY A 86 0.44 3.99 -13.91
C GLY A 86 0.08 4.39 -15.34
N VAL A 87 -1.01 3.89 -15.88
CA VAL A 87 -1.49 4.19 -17.23
C VAL A 87 -2.83 4.93 -17.15
N TYR A 88 -2.81 6.23 -17.46
CA TYR A 88 -3.97 7.12 -17.36
C TYR A 88 -4.22 7.78 -18.71
N ARG A 89 -4.95 7.11 -19.63
CA ARG A 89 -5.19 7.56 -21.02
C ARG A 89 -6.55 8.18 -21.21
N GLU A 90 -7.53 7.75 -20.42
CA GLU A 90 -8.92 8.17 -20.55
C GLU A 90 -9.28 9.32 -19.61
N ALA A 91 -10.29 10.10 -19.97
CA ALA A 91 -10.79 11.19 -19.13
C ALA A 91 -11.26 10.66 -17.76
N GLY A 92 -10.90 11.37 -16.70
CA GLY A 92 -11.26 10.99 -15.33
C GLY A 92 -10.40 9.88 -14.73
N GLN A 93 -9.39 9.37 -15.43
CA GLN A 93 -8.41 8.44 -14.82
C GLN A 93 -7.43 9.17 -13.91
N SER A 94 -7.06 8.54 -12.83
CA SER A 94 -6.09 9.13 -11.90
C SER A 94 -5.41 8.09 -11.02
N GLY A 95 -4.24 8.45 -10.50
CA GLY A 95 -3.46 7.66 -9.56
C GLY A 95 -2.13 8.33 -9.25
N ASN A 96 -1.15 7.54 -8.85
CA ASN A 96 0.22 7.99 -8.62
C ASN A 96 1.12 7.75 -9.83
N LEU A 97 2.20 8.51 -9.93
CA LEU A 97 3.37 8.24 -10.76
C LEU A 97 4.64 8.55 -9.94
N PRO A 98 5.63 7.64 -9.90
CA PRO A 98 5.59 6.28 -10.45
C PRO A 98 4.46 5.45 -9.86
N SER A 99 4.17 4.31 -10.51
CA SER A 99 3.07 3.43 -10.11
C SER A 99 3.43 1.95 -10.33
N GLY A 100 2.51 1.07 -10.01
CA GLY A 100 2.64 -0.38 -10.08
C GLY A 100 2.32 -1.02 -8.75
N GLU A 101 1.02 -1.04 -8.41
CA GLU A 101 0.49 -1.72 -7.24
C GLU A 101 -0.96 -2.14 -7.45
N ALA A 102 -1.36 -3.18 -6.75
CA ALA A 102 -2.74 -3.55 -6.52
C ALA A 102 -3.05 -3.44 -5.04
N TYR A 103 -4.13 -2.79 -4.67
CA TYR A 103 -4.46 -2.58 -3.26
C TYR A 103 -5.94 -2.76 -2.98
N ILE A 104 -6.28 -2.97 -1.69
CA ILE A 104 -7.65 -3.23 -1.23
C ILE A 104 -7.80 -2.74 0.21
N ALA A 105 -8.99 -2.22 0.54
CA ALA A 105 -9.34 -1.96 1.94
C ALA A 105 -9.85 -3.25 2.60
N PRO A 106 -9.23 -3.78 3.65
CA PRO A 106 -9.80 -4.89 4.41
C PRO A 106 -11.03 -4.44 5.19
N LEU A 107 -11.79 -5.38 5.75
CA LEU A 107 -12.82 -5.05 6.74
C LEU A 107 -12.12 -4.46 7.98
N GLU A 108 -12.67 -3.36 8.49
CA GLU A 108 -12.03 -2.51 9.51
C GLU A 108 -11.84 -3.22 10.86
N ASP A 109 -12.55 -4.31 11.12
CA ASP A 109 -12.41 -5.19 12.28
C ASP A 109 -11.86 -6.58 11.92
N GLY A 110 -11.57 -6.80 10.63
CA GLY A 110 -11.23 -8.09 10.05
C GLY A 110 -9.73 -8.42 10.01
N VAL A 111 -8.85 -7.65 10.66
CA VAL A 111 -7.40 -7.85 10.59
C VAL A 111 -6.86 -8.29 11.94
N ASN A 112 -6.18 -9.45 11.97
CA ASN A 112 -5.64 -10.01 13.21
C ASN A 112 -4.27 -10.64 13.00
N GLY A 113 -3.38 -10.47 13.97
CA GLY A 113 -2.06 -11.10 13.98
C GLY A 113 -0.94 -10.15 14.33
N GLU A 114 0.25 -10.54 13.87
CA GLU A 114 1.49 -9.80 14.08
C GLU A 114 2.24 -9.71 12.75
N MET A 115 2.96 -8.61 12.53
CA MET A 115 3.73 -8.44 11.30
C MET A 115 5.03 -7.67 11.55
N ILE A 116 6.03 -8.01 10.74
CA ILE A 116 7.30 -7.28 10.64
C ILE A 116 7.23 -6.32 9.47
N ILE A 117 7.46 -5.04 9.72
CA ILE A 117 7.67 -3.99 8.71
C ILE A 117 9.17 -3.71 8.69
N ASP A 118 9.84 -3.96 7.57
CA ASP A 118 11.31 -3.90 7.48
C ASP A 118 11.83 -3.16 6.24
N GLY A 119 10.97 -2.61 5.41
CA GLY A 119 11.35 -1.79 4.27
C GLY A 119 11.42 -0.32 4.64
N SER A 120 10.29 0.34 4.60
CA SER A 120 10.11 1.75 4.97
C SER A 120 8.76 1.96 5.65
N MET A 121 8.61 3.10 6.31
CA MET A 121 7.38 3.50 6.99
C MET A 121 7.14 4.99 6.81
N VAL A 122 5.89 5.38 6.49
CA VAL A 122 5.51 6.81 6.46
C VAL A 122 5.89 7.48 7.79
N GLY A 123 6.48 8.68 7.71
CA GLY A 123 6.94 9.42 8.89
C GLY A 123 8.35 9.06 9.35
N ILE A 124 8.91 7.91 8.93
CA ILE A 124 10.27 7.50 9.25
C ILE A 124 11.15 7.49 7.98
N GLY A 125 10.63 7.00 6.85
CA GLY A 125 11.39 6.67 5.65
C GLY A 125 11.91 5.24 5.69
N LYS A 126 13.05 4.97 5.06
CA LYS A 126 13.70 3.66 5.09
C LYS A 126 14.09 3.27 6.51
N LEU A 127 13.76 2.05 6.90
CA LEU A 127 14.00 1.55 8.25
C LEU A 127 15.42 1.00 8.40
N ASP A 128 16.13 1.44 9.42
CA ASP A 128 17.43 0.88 9.82
C ASP A 128 17.27 -0.43 10.64
N ALA A 129 16.12 -0.61 11.26
CA ALA A 129 15.75 -1.80 12.01
C ALA A 129 14.25 -2.08 11.84
N PRO A 130 13.83 -3.34 11.83
CA PRO A 130 12.45 -3.69 11.63
C PRO A 130 11.56 -3.20 12.78
N LEU A 131 10.32 -2.85 12.44
CA LEU A 131 9.23 -2.62 13.38
C LEU A 131 8.41 -3.90 13.49
N LYS A 132 7.94 -4.25 14.68
CA LYS A 132 6.94 -5.29 14.88
C LYS A 132 5.62 -4.64 15.29
N VAL A 133 4.57 -4.92 14.55
CA VAL A 133 3.21 -4.45 14.85
C VAL A 133 2.33 -5.60 15.32
N ILE A 134 1.48 -5.35 16.31
CA ILE A 134 0.50 -6.29 16.85
C ILE A 134 -0.89 -5.70 16.58
N ILE A 135 -1.73 -6.45 15.88
CA ILE A 135 -3.04 -6.01 15.42
C ILE A 135 -4.11 -6.97 15.96
N ARG A 136 -5.19 -6.42 16.50
CA ARG A 136 -6.37 -7.15 16.97
C ARG A 136 -7.63 -6.41 16.55
N ASP A 137 -8.58 -7.14 15.99
CA ASP A 137 -9.86 -6.62 15.52
C ASP A 137 -9.67 -5.36 14.64
N GLY A 138 -8.76 -5.49 13.66
CA GLY A 138 -8.41 -4.45 12.70
C GLY A 138 -7.63 -3.27 13.25
N LYS A 139 -7.24 -3.27 14.52
CA LYS A 139 -6.60 -2.11 15.16
C LYS A 139 -5.21 -2.44 15.68
N LEU A 140 -4.29 -1.53 15.41
CA LEU A 140 -2.96 -1.54 15.96
C LEU A 140 -3.02 -1.41 17.49
N GLN A 141 -2.49 -2.40 18.18
CA GLN A 141 -2.42 -2.44 19.64
C GLN A 141 -1.05 -2.02 20.16
N LYS A 142 0.00 -2.37 19.42
CA LYS A 142 1.37 -2.15 19.84
C LYS A 142 2.29 -2.03 18.63
N ILE A 143 3.30 -1.18 18.78
CA ILE A 143 4.46 -1.08 17.89
C ILE A 143 5.71 -1.33 18.71
N GLU A 144 6.55 -2.25 18.28
CA GLU A 144 7.87 -2.47 18.84
C GLU A 144 8.91 -1.99 17.82
N GLY A 145 9.97 -1.34 18.32
CA GLY A 145 11.04 -0.82 17.46
C GLY A 145 10.97 0.67 17.13
N ASP A 146 9.84 1.35 17.38
CA ASP A 146 9.71 2.80 17.25
C ASP A 146 10.41 3.53 18.40
N LYS A 147 11.73 3.65 18.30
CA LYS A 147 12.57 4.21 19.37
C LYS A 147 12.36 5.71 19.63
N ASP A 148 11.96 6.41 18.57
CA ASP A 148 11.83 7.87 18.59
C ASP A 148 10.38 8.33 18.80
N GLY A 149 9.43 7.40 18.92
CA GLY A 149 8.00 7.69 19.09
C GLY A 149 7.35 8.34 17.87
N LYS A 150 7.92 8.19 16.67
CA LYS A 150 7.44 8.82 15.45
C LYS A 150 6.07 8.29 15.00
N LEU A 151 5.69 7.12 15.47
CA LEU A 151 4.44 6.44 15.13
C LEU A 151 3.37 6.57 16.22
N GLU A 152 3.59 7.36 17.27
CA GLU A 152 2.60 7.59 18.34
C GLU A 152 1.25 8.10 17.81
N VAL A 153 1.26 8.84 16.70
CA VAL A 153 0.04 9.30 16.01
C VAL A 153 -0.90 8.15 15.65
N LEU A 154 -0.36 6.97 15.34
CA LEU A 154 -1.17 5.79 15.02
C LEU A 154 -1.92 5.25 16.24
N LEU A 155 -1.38 5.43 17.42
CA LEU A 155 -1.99 4.99 18.68
C LEU A 155 -2.84 6.08 19.34
N ALA A 156 -2.88 7.31 18.78
CA ALA A 156 -3.58 8.45 19.36
C ALA A 156 -5.11 8.26 19.43
N ASN A 157 -5.67 7.54 18.47
CA ASN A 157 -7.10 7.20 18.46
C ASN A 157 -7.35 5.93 17.61
N GLU A 158 -8.52 5.33 17.80
CA GLU A 158 -8.90 4.08 17.12
C GLU A 158 -8.94 4.18 15.59
N ARG A 159 -9.29 5.35 15.03
CA ARG A 159 -9.37 5.54 13.57
C ARG A 159 -7.98 5.57 12.93
N ASN A 160 -7.03 6.22 13.60
CA ASN A 160 -5.63 6.21 13.14
C ASN A 160 -5.01 4.81 13.27
N ALA A 161 -5.39 4.07 14.32
CA ALA A 161 -4.90 2.71 14.57
C ALA A 161 -5.52 1.64 13.66
N THR A 162 -6.59 1.97 12.93
CA THR A 162 -7.28 1.00 12.06
C THR A 162 -6.43 0.67 10.84
N VAL A 163 -6.27 -0.63 10.54
CA VAL A 163 -5.67 -1.08 9.28
C VAL A 163 -6.60 -0.71 8.14
N GLY A 164 -6.16 0.19 7.29
CA GLY A 164 -6.95 0.74 6.19
C GLY A 164 -6.66 0.09 4.84
N GLU A 165 -5.47 -0.49 4.65
CA GLU A 165 -5.04 -0.99 3.34
C GLU A 165 -4.17 -2.23 3.44
N LEU A 166 -4.34 -3.11 2.47
CA LEU A 166 -3.39 -4.10 2.01
C LEU A 166 -2.99 -3.73 0.59
N GLY A 167 -1.71 -3.49 0.33
CA GLY A 167 -1.20 -3.24 -1.02
C GLY A 167 -0.06 -4.18 -1.39
N ILE A 168 0.15 -4.35 -2.69
CA ILE A 168 1.11 -5.29 -3.27
C ILE A 168 1.85 -4.59 -4.41
N GLY A 169 3.16 -4.45 -4.28
CA GLY A 169 4.02 -3.86 -5.29
C GLY A 169 4.20 -4.77 -6.51
N THR A 170 4.02 -4.20 -7.71
CA THR A 170 4.06 -4.94 -8.99
C THR A 170 5.05 -4.37 -10.01
N ASN A 171 5.87 -3.37 -9.64
CA ASN A 171 6.82 -2.73 -10.54
C ASN A 171 8.24 -3.28 -10.32
N GLU A 172 8.74 -4.06 -11.28
CA GLU A 172 10.06 -4.68 -11.21
C GLU A 172 11.23 -3.68 -11.22
N ALA A 173 11.01 -2.48 -11.75
CA ALA A 173 12.04 -1.43 -11.80
C ALA A 173 12.06 -0.55 -10.54
N ALA A 174 11.02 -0.64 -9.68
CA ALA A 174 10.95 0.15 -8.45
C ALA A 174 12.07 -0.20 -7.47
N ILE A 175 12.61 0.81 -6.81
CA ILE A 175 13.75 0.70 -5.90
C ILE A 175 13.33 1.18 -4.51
N LEU A 176 13.68 0.39 -3.48
CA LEU A 176 13.46 0.80 -2.09
C LEU A 176 14.46 1.90 -1.71
N ASN A 177 13.99 3.14 -1.62
CA ASN A 177 14.82 4.32 -1.36
C ASN A 177 14.39 5.14 -0.13
N GLY A 178 13.28 4.78 0.53
CA GLY A 178 12.70 5.50 1.68
C GLY A 178 11.66 6.55 1.28
N ILE A 179 11.36 6.69 0.00
CA ILE A 179 10.27 7.53 -0.52
C ILE A 179 9.08 6.61 -0.77
N ILE A 180 8.07 6.70 0.07
CA ILE A 180 6.91 5.79 0.06
C ILE A 180 6.25 5.71 -1.32
N LEU A 181 6.17 6.84 -2.04
CA LEU A 181 5.62 6.88 -3.40
C LEU A 181 6.20 5.78 -4.32
N GLU A 182 7.48 5.45 -4.19
CA GLU A 182 8.14 4.40 -4.95
C GLU A 182 8.21 3.07 -4.18
N ASP A 183 8.47 3.14 -2.88
CA ASP A 183 8.71 1.95 -2.05
C ASP A 183 7.51 1.00 -2.04
N GLU A 184 6.27 1.51 -2.08
CA GLU A 184 5.04 0.73 -2.15
C GLU A 184 4.84 0.03 -3.50
N LYS A 185 5.59 0.43 -4.55
CA LYS A 185 5.53 -0.15 -5.88
C LYS A 185 6.54 -1.28 -6.11
N VAL A 186 7.49 -1.46 -5.19
CA VAL A 186 8.56 -2.46 -5.34
C VAL A 186 7.98 -3.85 -5.54
N TYR A 187 8.35 -4.49 -6.64
CA TYR A 187 7.88 -5.83 -7.02
C TYR A 187 8.03 -6.85 -5.89
N GLY A 188 6.96 -7.58 -5.62
CA GLY A 188 6.95 -8.66 -4.64
C GLY A 188 7.01 -8.22 -3.18
N THR A 189 6.87 -6.93 -2.89
CA THR A 189 6.61 -6.42 -1.55
C THR A 189 5.11 -6.44 -1.25
N VAL A 190 4.79 -6.41 0.03
CA VAL A 190 3.45 -6.11 0.53
C VAL A 190 3.56 -4.88 1.42
N HIS A 191 2.56 -4.04 1.43
CA HIS A 191 2.44 -2.99 2.44
C HIS A 191 1.09 -3.06 3.15
N ILE A 192 1.10 -2.63 4.39
CA ILE A 192 -0.12 -2.39 5.17
C ILE A 192 -0.15 -0.92 5.54
N ALA A 193 -1.31 -0.27 5.38
CA ALA A 193 -1.49 1.10 5.81
C ALA A 193 -2.43 1.18 7.00
N PHE A 194 -2.14 2.12 7.89
CA PHE A 194 -3.01 2.49 9.00
C PHE A 194 -3.68 3.83 8.70
N GLY A 195 -4.96 3.95 9.06
CA GLY A 195 -5.72 5.18 8.92
C GLY A 195 -6.83 5.15 7.88
N THR A 196 -6.99 6.27 7.13
CA THR A 196 -8.15 6.47 6.26
C THR A 196 -8.15 5.56 5.04
N ASN A 197 -9.35 5.00 4.69
CA ASN A 197 -9.54 4.13 3.53
C ASN A 197 -10.81 4.46 2.72
N THR A 198 -11.44 5.59 2.99
CA THR A 198 -12.75 5.96 2.39
C THR A 198 -12.70 6.23 0.89
N SER A 199 -11.52 6.45 0.32
CA SER A 199 -11.34 6.73 -1.11
C SER A 199 -11.29 5.48 -2.00
N PHE A 200 -11.22 4.28 -1.40
CA PHE A 200 -11.10 3.00 -2.13
C PHE A 200 -11.93 1.85 -1.50
N GLY A 201 -13.09 2.19 -0.97
CA GLY A 201 -14.11 1.21 -0.57
C GLY A 201 -14.18 0.88 0.90
N GLY A 202 -13.33 1.46 1.75
CA GLY A 202 -13.45 1.37 3.20
C GLY A 202 -14.38 2.44 3.79
N VAL A 203 -14.59 2.37 5.11
CA VAL A 203 -15.45 3.30 5.85
C VAL A 203 -14.70 4.05 6.95
N ASN A 204 -13.43 3.75 7.16
CA ASN A 204 -12.63 4.41 8.19
C ASN A 204 -12.16 5.79 7.71
N LYS A 205 -12.61 6.85 8.39
CA LYS A 205 -12.16 8.22 8.17
C LYS A 205 -11.23 8.64 9.30
N ALA A 206 -9.95 8.70 9.02
CA ALA A 206 -8.88 9.06 9.94
C ALA A 206 -8.13 10.32 9.49
N ASP A 207 -7.28 10.84 10.37
CA ASP A 207 -6.45 12.02 10.11
C ASP A 207 -5.13 11.69 9.40
N CYS A 208 -4.83 10.39 9.24
CA CYS A 208 -3.63 9.90 8.58
C CYS A 208 -3.92 8.77 7.59
N HIS A 209 -2.93 8.48 6.75
CA HIS A 209 -2.75 7.26 5.98
C HIS A 209 -1.25 6.96 5.97
N MET A 210 -0.84 5.86 6.60
CA MET A 210 0.57 5.60 6.85
C MET A 210 0.93 4.17 6.47
N ASP A 211 1.64 4.06 5.34
CA ASP A 211 2.08 2.80 4.76
C ASP A 211 3.34 2.28 5.45
N GLY A 212 3.37 0.98 5.67
CA GLY A 212 4.54 0.24 6.13
C GLY A 212 4.89 -0.90 5.18
N ILE A 213 6.09 -0.85 4.61
CA ILE A 213 6.54 -1.78 3.58
C ILE A 213 7.17 -3.02 4.18
N ILE A 214 6.72 -4.18 3.73
CA ILE A 214 7.15 -5.52 4.15
C ILE A 214 7.94 -6.15 3.00
N LEU A 215 9.23 -6.37 3.19
CA LEU A 215 10.11 -6.94 2.18
C LEU A 215 10.03 -8.47 2.20
N LYS A 216 10.07 -9.07 1.00
CA LYS A 216 10.12 -10.53 0.82
C LYS A 216 9.10 -11.31 1.66
N PRO A 217 7.82 -10.89 1.69
CA PRO A 217 6.76 -11.62 2.38
C PRO A 217 6.45 -12.93 1.65
N THR A 218 5.78 -13.85 2.35
CA THR A 218 4.98 -14.90 1.73
C THR A 218 3.52 -14.50 1.85
N LEU A 219 2.81 -14.44 0.72
CA LEU A 219 1.42 -13.97 0.65
C LEU A 219 0.52 -15.07 0.07
N TYR A 220 -0.60 -15.29 0.74
CA TYR A 220 -1.68 -16.16 0.27
C TYR A 220 -2.97 -15.37 0.09
N PHE A 221 -3.74 -15.69 -0.95
CA PHE A 221 -5.14 -15.33 -1.09
C PHE A 221 -5.97 -16.60 -0.89
N ASP A 222 -6.81 -16.59 0.15
CA ASP A 222 -7.41 -17.80 0.70
C ASP A 222 -6.31 -18.85 0.97
N ASP A 223 -6.34 -20.01 0.33
CA ASP A 223 -5.30 -21.03 0.45
C ASP A 223 -4.29 -21.02 -0.71
N LYS A 224 -4.42 -20.10 -1.68
CA LYS A 224 -3.55 -20.01 -2.85
C LYS A 224 -2.32 -19.17 -2.57
N LEU A 225 -1.14 -19.75 -2.74
CA LEU A 225 0.13 -19.02 -2.67
C LEU A 225 0.24 -18.04 -3.85
N ILE A 226 0.50 -16.78 -3.57
CA ILE A 226 0.62 -15.70 -4.55
C ILE A 226 2.06 -15.21 -4.64
N ILE A 227 2.68 -14.97 -3.49
CA ILE A 227 4.07 -14.54 -3.37
C ILE A 227 4.79 -15.51 -2.42
N ASP A 228 5.91 -16.04 -2.88
CA ASP A 228 6.85 -16.82 -2.05
C ASP A 228 8.12 -16.01 -1.83
N LYS A 229 8.32 -15.54 -0.59
CA LYS A 229 9.51 -14.78 -0.19
C LYS A 229 9.86 -13.65 -1.17
N GLY A 230 8.85 -12.86 -1.55
CA GLY A 230 9.00 -11.71 -2.42
C GLY A 230 9.00 -12.01 -3.92
N LYS A 231 8.66 -13.23 -4.33
CA LYS A 231 8.55 -13.61 -5.75
C LYS A 231 7.13 -14.05 -6.07
N PHE A 232 6.53 -13.46 -7.09
CA PHE A 232 5.24 -13.94 -7.58
C PHE A 232 5.37 -15.37 -8.14
N VAL A 233 4.39 -16.22 -7.81
CA VAL A 233 4.28 -17.62 -8.26
C VAL A 233 3.00 -17.87 -9.09
N VAL A 234 2.33 -16.82 -9.49
CA VAL A 234 1.06 -16.81 -10.24
C VAL A 234 1.20 -16.22 -11.63
#